data_dc2543bc8497a2bd7a666ba8b59bb5ce
#
_entry.id   dc2543bc8497a2bd7a666ba8b59bb5ce
#
_cell.length_a   1.000
_cell.length_b   1.000
_cell.length_c   1.000
_cell.angle_alpha   90.00
_cell.angle_beta   90.00
_cell.angle_gamma   90.00
#
_symmetry.space_group_name_H-M   'P 1'
#
loop_
_entity.id
_entity.type
_entity.pdbx_description
1 polymer ?
#
loop_
_entity_poly.entity_id
_entity_poly.type
_entity_poly.pdbx_seq_one_letter_code
_entity_poly.pdbx_strand_id
1 'polypeptide(L)' 'MKRLEHIGIAVSDLEEAERIFGEILGSPSYKREEVAGESVLTSFFRTGESKVELLVPTSPDSAIAKHLEKRGPGLH' A
#
# COMPACT_ATOMS: atom_id res chain seq x y z
N MET A 1 2.34 -2.03 25.28
CA MET A 1 1.86 -2.01 24.60
C MET A 1 2.13 -1.74 23.36
N LYS A 2 1.67 -1.72 22.47
CA LYS A 2 1.96 -1.64 21.31
C LYS A 2 1.75 -0.53 20.73
N ARG A 3 2.26 -0.09 19.94
CA ARG A 3 2.20 1.01 19.45
C ARG A 3 2.01 1.03 18.07
N LEU A 4 2.54 1.79 17.33
CA LEU A 4 2.37 1.97 15.94
C LEU A 4 2.48 0.69 15.20
N GLU A 5 1.50 0.36 14.38
CA GLU A 5 1.50 -0.84 13.57
C GLU A 5 1.51 -0.44 12.11
N HIS A 6 2.15 -1.26 11.30
CA HIS A 6 2.20 -1.06 9.86
C HIS A 6 1.46 -2.21 9.20
N ILE A 7 0.56 -1.87 8.29
CA ILE A 7 -0.16 -2.86 7.52
C ILE A 7 0.10 -2.57 6.05
N GLY A 8 0.71 -3.53 5.37
CA GLY A 8 1.02 -3.38 3.95
C GLY A 8 0.01 -4.15 3.12
N ILE A 9 -0.58 -3.50 2.13
CA ILE A 9 -1.59 -4.11 1.27
C ILE A 9 -1.17 -3.94 -0.17
N ALA A 10 -0.97 -5.05 -0.87
CA ALA A 10 -0.60 -5.02 -2.27
C ALA A 10 -1.84 -4.78 -3.11
N VAL A 11 -1.77 -3.82 -4.03
CA VAL A 11 -2.90 -3.49 -4.88
C VAL A 11 -2.41 -3.36 -6.31
N SER A 12 -3.32 -3.52 -7.27
CA SER A 12 -2.96 -3.42 -8.68
C SER A 12 -3.32 -2.08 -9.28
N ASP A 13 -4.19 -1.30 -8.64
CA ASP A 13 -4.59 0.02 -9.11
C ASP A 13 -4.53 0.96 -7.92
N LEU A 14 -3.46 1.77 -7.87
CA LEU A 14 -3.22 2.60 -6.69
C LEU A 14 -4.27 3.69 -6.53
N GLU A 15 -4.67 4.33 -7.62
CA GLU A 15 -5.63 5.41 -7.50
C GLU A 15 -6.99 4.93 -7.02
N GLU A 16 -7.41 3.80 -7.55
CA GLU A 16 -8.66 3.21 -7.10
C GLU A 16 -8.59 2.82 -5.63
N ALA A 17 -7.48 2.18 -5.24
CA ALA A 17 -7.31 1.77 -3.86
C ALA A 17 -7.23 2.97 -2.93
N GLU A 18 -6.57 4.05 -3.36
CA GLU A 18 -6.50 5.25 -2.55
C GLU A 18 -7.89 5.84 -2.32
N ARG A 19 -8.73 5.81 -3.35
CA ARG A 19 -10.08 6.32 -3.21
C ARG A 19 -10.88 5.51 -2.20
N ILE A 20 -10.79 4.18 -2.35
CA ILE A 20 -11.55 3.30 -1.47
C ILE A 20 -11.08 3.41 -0.02
N PHE A 21 -9.78 3.36 0.20
CA PHE A 21 -9.27 3.42 1.56
C PHE A 21 -9.41 4.79 2.17
N GLY A 22 -9.38 5.84 1.35
CA GLY A 22 -9.65 7.18 1.86
C GLY A 22 -11.05 7.29 2.42
N GLU A 23 -12.02 6.64 1.76
CA GLU A 23 -13.39 6.66 2.24
C GLU A 23 -13.55 5.82 3.50
N ILE A 24 -12.93 4.64 3.51
CA ILE A 24 -13.05 3.76 4.66
C ILE A 24 -12.39 4.36 5.89
N LEU A 25 -11.20 4.94 5.73
CA LEU A 25 -10.43 5.46 6.85
C LEU A 25 -10.79 6.88 7.21
N GLY A 26 -11.56 7.54 6.36
CA GLY A 26 -12.02 8.89 6.66
C GLY A 26 -11.01 9.98 6.40
N SER A 27 -9.90 9.66 5.71
CA SER A 27 -8.92 10.67 5.37
C SER A 27 -8.11 10.19 4.17
N PRO A 28 -7.56 11.12 3.38
CA PRO A 28 -6.83 10.74 2.19
C PRO A 28 -5.41 10.28 2.52
N SER A 29 -4.77 9.71 1.50
CA SER A 29 -3.36 9.40 1.59
C SER A 29 -2.60 10.70 1.87
N TYR A 30 -1.62 10.62 2.76
CA TYR A 30 -0.86 11.83 3.08
C TYR A 30 0.48 11.88 2.36
N LYS A 31 0.84 10.79 1.67
CA LYS A 31 2.13 10.77 1.01
C LYS A 31 2.24 9.55 0.11
N ARG A 32 2.95 9.73 -1.00
CA ARG A 32 3.37 8.62 -1.85
C ARG A 32 4.89 8.60 -1.86
N GLU A 33 5.47 7.41 -1.95
CA GLU A 33 6.91 7.28 -1.99
C GLU A 33 7.29 6.12 -2.88
N GLU A 34 8.21 6.36 -3.79
CA GLU A 34 8.70 5.29 -4.66
C GLU A 34 9.98 4.75 -4.08
N VAL A 35 10.05 3.43 -3.91
CA VAL A 35 11.25 2.77 -3.43
C VAL A 35 11.89 2.10 -4.63
N ALA A 36 12.80 2.83 -5.28
CA ALA A 36 13.34 2.40 -6.56
C ALA A 36 14.05 1.06 -6.48
N GLY A 37 14.76 0.83 -5.38
CA GLY A 37 15.47 -0.43 -5.22
C GLY A 37 14.56 -1.64 -5.15
N GLU A 38 13.29 -1.45 -4.84
CA GLU A 38 12.34 -2.53 -4.74
C GLU A 38 11.26 -2.46 -5.80
N SER A 39 11.33 -1.46 -6.66
CA SER A 39 10.36 -1.28 -7.74
C SER A 39 8.94 -1.26 -7.21
N VAL A 40 8.71 -0.42 -6.22
CA VAL A 40 7.39 -0.32 -5.61
C VAL A 40 7.07 1.15 -5.33
N LEU A 41 5.81 1.49 -5.53
CA LEU A 41 5.28 2.80 -5.17
C LEU A 41 4.34 2.59 -4.00
N THR A 42 4.53 3.35 -2.95
CA THR A 42 3.79 3.18 -1.71
C THR A 42 2.96 4.43 -1.42
N SER A 43 1.69 4.23 -1.06
CA SER A 43 0.82 5.29 -0.63
C SER A 43 0.52 5.09 0.85
N PHE A 44 0.62 6.15 1.64
CA PHE A 44 0.55 6.07 3.09
C PHE A 44 -0.72 6.69 3.63
N PHE A 45 -1.37 5.95 4.52
CA PHE A 45 -2.50 6.45 5.29
C PHE A 45 -2.18 6.31 6.77
N ARG A 46 -2.77 7.17 7.57
CA ARG A 46 -2.61 7.06 9.02
C ARG A 46 -3.98 6.93 9.65
N THR A 47 -4.11 5.99 10.56
CA THR A 47 -5.35 5.83 11.27
C THR A 47 -5.01 5.60 12.74
N GLY A 48 -5.22 6.62 13.55
CA GLY A 48 -4.83 6.57 14.96
C GLY A 48 -3.34 6.43 15.06
N GLU A 49 -2.89 5.37 15.70
CA GLU A 49 -1.47 5.10 15.83
C GLU A 49 -0.97 4.10 14.81
N SER A 50 -1.80 3.72 13.86
CA SER A 50 -1.42 2.74 12.86
C SER A 50 -1.15 3.40 11.53
N LYS A 51 -0.39 2.72 10.70
CA LYS A 51 -0.14 3.16 9.33
C LYS A 51 -0.60 2.08 8.37
N VAL A 52 -1.29 2.50 7.32
CA VAL A 52 -1.68 1.61 6.25
C VAL A 52 -0.89 2.01 5.02
N GLU A 53 -0.24 1.05 4.39
CA GLU A 53 0.57 1.29 3.21
C GLU A 53 0.00 0.50 2.06
N LEU A 54 -0.37 1.19 0.99
CA LEU A 54 -0.82 0.55 -0.23
C LEU A 54 0.39 0.44 -1.14
N LEU A 55 0.65 -0.76 -1.63
CA LEU A 55 1.85 -1.05 -2.39
C LEU A 55 1.47 -1.47 -3.79
N VAL A 56 2.04 -0.79 -4.79
CA VAL A 56 1.81 -1.16 -6.18
C VAL A 56 3.16 -1.31 -6.86
N PRO A 57 3.34 -2.33 -7.72
CA PRO A 57 4.63 -2.53 -8.37
C PRO A 57 4.86 -1.49 -9.45
N THR A 58 6.11 -1.05 -9.59
CA THR A 58 6.49 -0.20 -10.70
C THR A 58 7.24 -0.98 -11.77
N SER A 59 7.41 -2.28 -11.56
CA SER A 59 8.10 -3.16 -12.50
C SER A 59 7.56 -4.57 -12.33
N PRO A 60 7.44 -5.35 -13.40
CA PRO A 60 6.96 -6.73 -13.27
C PRO A 60 7.91 -7.63 -12.49
N ASP A 61 9.14 -7.18 -12.26
CA ASP A 61 10.10 -7.99 -11.50
C ASP A 61 10.04 -7.76 -10.01
N SER A 62 9.24 -6.82 -9.54
CA SER A 62 9.21 -6.52 -8.12
C SER A 62 8.54 -7.64 -7.32
N ALA A 63 8.88 -7.72 -6.03
CA ALA A 63 8.27 -8.72 -5.18
C ALA A 63 6.76 -8.52 -5.08
N ILE A 64 6.33 -7.25 -5.12
CA ILE A 64 4.91 -6.94 -5.05
C ILE A 64 4.19 -7.44 -6.31
N ALA A 65 4.83 -7.30 -7.49
CA ALA A 65 4.23 -7.80 -8.72
C ALA A 65 4.05 -9.30 -8.65
N LYS A 66 5.05 -10.01 -8.12
CA LYS A 66 4.95 -11.45 -8.00
C LYS A 66 3.91 -11.88 -6.98
N HIS A 67 3.79 -11.11 -5.91
CA HIS A 67 2.75 -11.36 -4.93
C HIS A 67 1.36 -11.23 -5.55
N LEU A 68 1.15 -10.15 -6.31
CA LEU A 68 -0.15 -9.92 -6.96
C LEU A 68 -0.48 -11.01 -7.96
N GLU A 69 0.54 -11.49 -8.68
CA GLU A 69 0.34 -12.51 -9.67
C GLU A 69 -0.11 -13.82 -9.03
N LYS A 70 0.46 -14.15 -7.88
CA LYS A 70 0.16 -15.42 -7.24
C LYS A 70 -1.04 -15.36 -6.33
N ARG A 71 -1.21 -14.27 -5.61
CA ARG A 71 -2.21 -14.20 -4.56
C ARG A 71 -3.28 -13.15 -4.77
N GLY A 72 -3.06 -12.26 -5.75
CA GLY A 72 -3.98 -11.16 -5.96
C GLY A 72 -3.78 -10.07 -4.93
N PRO A 73 -4.63 -9.02 -4.98
CA PRO A 73 -4.53 -7.92 -4.02
C PRO A 73 -4.82 -8.40 -2.62
N GLY A 74 -4.14 -7.78 -1.66
CA GLY A 74 -4.37 -8.12 -0.28
C GLY A 74 -3.16 -7.83 0.57
N LEU A 75 -3.20 -8.37 1.78
CA LEU A 75 -2.12 -8.15 2.73
C LEU A 75 -0.80 -8.68 2.21
N HIS A 76 0.20 -7.92 2.40
CA HIS A 76 1.56 -8.27 2.07
C HIS A 76 2.42 -8.33 3.36
#